data_1d2f9d723c4854631d3683602277ec7f
#
_entry.id   1d2f9d723c4854631d3683602277ec7f
#
_cell.length_a   1.000
_cell.length_b   1.000
_cell.length_c   1.000
_cell.angle_alpha   90.00
_cell.angle_beta   90.00
_cell.angle_gamma   90.00
#
_symmetry.space_group_name_H-M   'P 1'
#
loop_
_entity.id
_entity.type
_entity.pdbx_description
1 polymer ?
#
loop_
_entity_poly.entity_id
_entity_poly.type
_entity_poly.pdbx_seq_one_letter_code
_entity_poly.pdbx_strand_id
1 'polypeptide(L)'
;MTLIHSSARQRPGLQAPVGGDDATVAAVEDRIAQTIDSLRTMWADLASAVVPREGVLHTDSVIELLEGMVYSGGKRFRPRMAHWGWVAAGGQRTGIGHADLITIGAALELLHVFALIHDDVMDGSETRRGHASVHASAREQHLRLHGIGDPQRYGENIAILAGDLSHSESGLLVATLPRPLQEVWRTLC
;
A
#
# COMPACT_ATOMS: atom_id res chain seq x y z
N MET A 1 25.75 -59.40 -2.05
CA MET A 1 25.67 -58.29 -3.00
C MET A 1 24.22 -57.82 -3.00
N THR A 2 23.88 -56.95 -2.02
CA THR A 2 22.50 -56.58 -1.72
C THR A 2 22.25 -55.20 -2.32
N LEU A 3 21.37 -55.16 -3.34
CA LEU A 3 20.95 -53.92 -3.98
C LEU A 3 20.05 -53.12 -3.07
N ILE A 4 20.49 -51.93 -2.65
CA ILE A 4 19.69 -50.94 -1.92
C ILE A 4 18.78 -50.24 -2.93
N HIS A 5 17.48 -50.56 -2.88
CA HIS A 5 16.45 -49.81 -3.60
C HIS A 5 16.29 -48.45 -2.93
N SER A 6 16.79 -47.40 -3.60
CA SER A 6 16.51 -46.02 -3.23
C SER A 6 15.08 -45.71 -3.61
N SER A 7 14.19 -45.71 -2.60
CA SER A 7 12.84 -45.19 -2.73
C SER A 7 12.93 -43.68 -2.85
N ALA A 8 12.84 -43.13 -4.07
CA ALA A 8 12.67 -41.72 -4.32
C ALA A 8 11.33 -41.29 -3.68
N ARG A 9 11.39 -40.57 -2.54
CA ARG A 9 10.23 -39.93 -1.98
C ARG A 9 9.72 -38.92 -3.02
N GLN A 10 8.59 -39.23 -3.64
CA GLN A 10 7.82 -38.26 -4.42
C GLN A 10 7.49 -37.10 -3.50
N ARG A 11 8.07 -35.92 -3.78
CA ARG A 11 7.66 -34.66 -3.15
C ARG A 11 6.20 -34.45 -3.57
N PRO A 12 5.27 -34.20 -2.61
CA PRO A 12 3.91 -33.86 -2.97
C PRO A 12 3.96 -32.64 -3.86
N GLY A 13 3.36 -32.75 -5.05
CA GLY A 13 3.33 -31.65 -6.01
C GLY A 13 2.81 -30.38 -5.36
N LEU A 14 3.58 -29.30 -5.48
CA LEU A 14 3.12 -27.96 -5.17
C LEU A 14 1.91 -27.68 -6.08
N GLN A 15 0.70 -27.76 -5.52
CA GLN A 15 -0.45 -27.23 -6.21
C GLN A 15 -0.26 -25.72 -6.27
N ALA A 16 -0.06 -25.21 -7.49
CA ALA A 16 -0.11 -23.77 -7.72
C ALA A 16 -1.45 -23.22 -7.20
N PRO A 17 -1.47 -22.05 -6.55
CA PRO A 17 -2.72 -21.42 -6.16
C PRO A 17 -3.59 -21.22 -7.39
N VAL A 18 -4.90 -21.16 -7.18
CA VAL A 18 -5.88 -20.86 -8.23
C VAL A 18 -5.61 -19.45 -8.74
N GLY A 19 -5.00 -19.34 -9.92
CA GLY A 19 -4.45 -18.11 -10.48
C GLY A 19 -2.97 -17.89 -10.11
N GLY A 20 -2.14 -17.48 -11.08
CA GLY A 20 -0.74 -17.12 -10.87
C GLY A 20 -0.59 -15.84 -10.03
N ASP A 21 0.65 -15.34 -9.90
CA ASP A 21 0.94 -14.08 -9.19
C ASP A 21 0.21 -12.87 -9.78
N ASP A 22 -0.17 -12.87 -11.07
CA ASP A 22 -1.00 -11.82 -11.68
C ASP A 22 -2.40 -11.73 -11.06
N ALA A 23 -3.03 -12.87 -10.76
CA ALA A 23 -4.33 -12.88 -10.06
C ALA A 23 -4.21 -12.35 -8.63
N THR A 24 -3.10 -12.66 -7.95
CA THR A 24 -2.83 -12.11 -6.62
C THR A 24 -2.58 -10.60 -6.70
N VAL A 25 -1.84 -10.12 -7.69
CA VAL A 25 -1.61 -8.68 -7.89
C VAL A 25 -2.94 -7.95 -8.13
N ALA A 26 -3.79 -8.45 -9.02
CA ALA A 26 -5.11 -7.86 -9.27
C ALA A 26 -5.96 -7.78 -7.99
N ALA A 27 -6.01 -8.87 -7.22
CA ALA A 27 -6.74 -8.89 -5.96
C ALA A 27 -6.15 -7.94 -4.88
N VAL A 28 -4.83 -7.74 -4.88
CA VAL A 28 -4.18 -6.74 -4.03
C VAL A 28 -4.57 -5.32 -4.46
N GLU A 29 -4.62 -5.03 -5.76
CA GLU A 29 -5.06 -3.74 -6.28
C GLU A 29 -6.51 -3.46 -5.92
N ASP A 30 -7.40 -4.45 -6.05
CA ASP A 30 -8.80 -4.35 -5.59
C ASP A 30 -8.89 -4.08 -4.08
N ARG A 31 -8.03 -4.72 -3.28
CA ARG A 31 -7.99 -4.49 -1.82
C ARG A 31 -7.54 -3.08 -1.48
N ILE A 32 -6.56 -2.54 -2.19
CA ILE A 32 -6.10 -1.15 -2.02
C ILE A 32 -7.22 -0.18 -2.44
N ALA A 33 -7.92 -0.43 -3.56
CA ALA A 33 -9.05 0.38 -3.99
C ALA A 33 -10.14 0.44 -2.92
N GLN A 34 -10.51 -0.69 -2.33
CA GLN A 34 -11.47 -0.75 -1.22
C GLN A 34 -11.01 0.07 -0.01
N THR A 35 -9.71 0.06 0.29
CA THR A 35 -9.14 0.86 1.39
C THR A 35 -9.26 2.36 1.09
N ILE A 36 -8.94 2.80 -0.13
CA ILE A 36 -9.09 4.20 -0.56
C ILE A 36 -10.56 4.65 -0.52
N ASP A 37 -11.50 3.82 -0.99
CA ASP A 37 -12.93 4.11 -0.95
C ASP A 37 -13.46 4.22 0.48
N SER A 38 -12.96 3.38 1.39
CA SER A 38 -13.29 3.46 2.82
C SER A 38 -12.79 4.77 3.43
N LEU A 39 -11.58 5.20 3.08
CA LEU A 39 -11.04 6.50 3.48
C LEU A 39 -11.90 7.66 2.98
N ARG A 40 -12.30 7.66 1.72
CA ARG A 40 -13.19 8.69 1.16
C ARG A 40 -14.50 8.78 1.93
N THR A 41 -15.12 7.63 2.21
CA THR A 41 -16.38 7.59 2.96
C THR A 41 -16.20 8.18 4.35
N MET A 42 -15.16 7.77 5.08
CA MET A 42 -14.84 8.28 6.41
C MET A 42 -14.60 9.81 6.39
N TRP A 43 -13.86 10.31 5.38
CA TRP A 43 -13.61 11.74 5.25
C TRP A 43 -14.87 12.53 4.90
N ALA A 44 -15.74 12.02 4.04
CA ALA A 44 -17.02 12.66 3.72
C ALA A 44 -17.90 12.80 4.97
N ASP A 45 -17.94 11.76 5.81
CA ASP A 45 -18.69 11.78 7.08
C ASP A 45 -18.09 12.82 8.05
N LEU A 46 -16.76 12.86 8.20
CA LEU A 46 -16.07 13.85 9.03
C LEU A 46 -16.26 15.28 8.51
N ALA A 47 -16.12 15.49 7.20
CA ALA A 47 -16.28 16.80 6.57
C ALA A 47 -17.71 17.33 6.75
N SER A 48 -18.73 16.47 6.73
CA SER A 48 -20.12 16.86 6.99
C SER A 48 -20.37 17.34 8.43
N ALA A 49 -19.54 16.89 9.37
CA ALA A 49 -19.62 17.26 10.78
C ALA A 49 -18.83 18.55 11.12
N VAL A 50 -17.94 18.99 10.23
CA VAL A 50 -17.11 20.19 10.41
C VAL A 50 -17.61 21.28 9.48
N VAL A 51 -17.98 22.45 10.04
CA VAL A 51 -18.37 23.62 9.22
C VAL A 51 -17.16 24.08 8.40
N PRO A 52 -17.23 24.09 7.05
CA PRO A 52 -16.12 24.54 6.23
C PRO A 52 -15.77 25.99 6.55
N ARG A 53 -14.53 26.25 6.93
CA ARG A 53 -13.97 27.61 6.92
C ARG A 53 -13.50 27.91 5.51
N GLU A 54 -13.86 29.06 4.96
CA GLU A 54 -13.28 29.53 3.70
C GLU A 54 -11.75 29.48 3.79
N GLY A 55 -11.08 28.84 2.83
CA GLY A 55 -9.63 28.68 2.79
C GLY A 55 -9.06 27.44 3.51
N VAL A 56 -9.88 26.57 4.07
CA VAL A 56 -9.45 25.28 4.59
C VAL A 56 -9.34 24.29 3.40
N LEU A 57 -8.24 23.57 3.36
CA LEU A 57 -8.03 22.42 2.48
C LEU A 57 -9.30 21.57 2.40
N HIS A 58 -9.74 21.33 1.17
CA HIS A 58 -10.64 20.20 0.95
C HIS A 58 -9.86 18.94 1.33
N THR A 59 -10.29 18.27 2.39
CA THR A 59 -9.67 17.03 2.88
C THR A 59 -9.59 15.97 1.79
N ASP A 60 -10.48 16.03 0.81
CA ASP A 60 -10.47 15.20 -0.39
C ASP A 60 -9.14 15.27 -1.15
N SER A 61 -8.44 16.41 -1.12
CA SER A 61 -7.19 16.57 -1.84
C SER A 61 -6.04 15.69 -1.32
N VAL A 62 -5.99 15.37 -0.03
CA VAL A 62 -4.97 14.47 0.54
C VAL A 62 -5.19 13.04 0.05
N ILE A 63 -6.45 12.60 0.02
CA ILE A 63 -6.81 11.26 -0.46
C ILE A 63 -6.58 11.16 -1.97
N GLU A 64 -6.92 12.19 -2.74
CA GLU A 64 -6.68 12.24 -4.18
C GLU A 64 -5.18 12.19 -4.52
N LEU A 65 -4.34 12.90 -3.77
CA LEU A 65 -2.89 12.89 -3.92
C LEU A 65 -2.30 11.52 -3.57
N LEU A 66 -2.78 10.91 -2.48
CA LEU A 66 -2.40 9.55 -2.10
C LEU A 66 -2.80 8.54 -3.17
N GLU A 67 -4.03 8.63 -3.67
CA GLU A 67 -4.53 7.77 -4.74
C GLU A 67 -3.71 7.93 -6.02
N GLY A 68 -3.43 9.16 -6.44
CA GLY A 68 -2.55 9.44 -7.58
C GLY A 68 -1.19 8.76 -7.45
N MET A 69 -0.60 8.78 -6.23
CA MET A 69 0.65 8.09 -5.97
C MET A 69 0.51 6.57 -6.00
N VAL A 70 -0.53 6.00 -5.42
CA VAL A 70 -0.83 4.55 -5.43
C VAL A 70 -0.94 4.03 -6.86
N TYR A 71 -1.63 4.76 -7.74
CA TYR A 71 -1.89 4.37 -9.13
C TYR A 71 -0.88 4.93 -10.13
N SER A 72 0.17 5.62 -9.68
CA SER A 72 1.25 6.15 -10.56
C SER A 72 2.01 5.07 -11.33
N GLY A 73 1.60 3.81 -11.19
CA GLY A 73 2.19 2.65 -11.83
C GLY A 73 3.24 1.96 -10.95
N GLY A 74 3.76 0.86 -11.46
CA GLY A 74 4.77 0.04 -10.78
C GLY A 74 4.61 -1.43 -11.13
N LYS A 75 5.69 -2.20 -10.94
CA LYS A 75 5.71 -3.63 -11.28
C LYS A 75 5.01 -4.50 -10.21
N ARG A 76 4.47 -3.90 -9.16
CA ARG A 76 3.87 -4.61 -8.01
C ARG A 76 4.74 -5.78 -7.53
N PHE A 77 6.03 -5.52 -7.38
CA PHE A 77 7.01 -6.56 -7.08
C PHE A 77 6.80 -7.20 -5.70
N ARG A 78 6.37 -6.40 -4.71
CA ARG A 78 6.14 -6.88 -3.33
C ARG A 78 5.01 -7.91 -3.24
N PRO A 79 3.82 -7.67 -3.79
CA PRO A 79 2.77 -8.68 -3.86
C PRO A 79 3.19 -9.95 -4.59
N ARG A 80 3.97 -9.83 -5.68
CA ARG A 80 4.50 -10.98 -6.41
C ARG A 80 5.46 -11.80 -5.54
N MET A 81 6.38 -11.14 -4.84
CA MET A 81 7.28 -11.84 -3.90
C MET A 81 6.53 -12.49 -2.75
N ALA A 82 5.52 -11.81 -2.17
CA ALA A 82 4.68 -12.38 -1.12
C ALA A 82 3.95 -13.63 -1.62
N HIS A 83 3.40 -13.60 -2.86
CA HIS A 83 2.77 -14.75 -3.50
C HIS A 83 3.73 -15.94 -3.61
N TRP A 84 4.90 -15.75 -4.19
CA TRP A 84 5.86 -16.85 -4.40
C TRP A 84 6.46 -17.34 -3.09
N GLY A 85 6.68 -16.47 -2.11
CA GLY A 85 7.08 -16.86 -0.77
C GLY A 85 6.03 -17.73 -0.08
N TRP A 86 4.74 -17.36 -0.18
CA TRP A 86 3.63 -18.13 0.35
C TRP A 86 3.50 -19.50 -0.34
N VAL A 87 3.62 -19.57 -1.67
CA VAL A 87 3.64 -20.82 -2.44
C VAL A 87 4.79 -21.71 -1.99
N ALA A 88 6.00 -21.16 -1.88
CA ALA A 88 7.20 -21.88 -1.49
C ALA A 88 7.09 -22.46 -0.06
N ALA A 89 6.42 -21.72 0.85
CA ALA A 89 6.16 -22.19 2.21
C ALA A 89 5.09 -23.28 2.30
N GLY A 90 4.34 -23.55 1.24
CA GLY A 90 3.30 -24.58 1.18
C GLY A 90 1.88 -24.06 0.96
N GLY A 91 1.71 -22.74 0.75
CA GLY A 91 0.43 -22.14 0.42
C GLY A 91 -0.59 -22.29 1.55
N GLN A 92 -1.83 -22.64 1.23
CA GLN A 92 -2.93 -22.79 2.20
C GLN A 92 -2.66 -23.82 3.31
N ARG A 93 -1.72 -24.76 3.07
CA ARG A 93 -1.34 -25.75 4.11
C ARG A 93 -0.61 -25.14 5.31
N THR A 94 -0.15 -23.91 5.20
CA THR A 94 0.46 -23.17 6.32
C THR A 94 -0.57 -22.64 7.32
N GLY A 95 -1.87 -22.74 7.02
CA GLY A 95 -2.94 -22.11 7.77
C GLY A 95 -3.14 -20.63 7.44
N ILE A 96 -2.32 -20.07 6.53
CA ILE A 96 -2.48 -18.71 6.00
C ILE A 96 -3.27 -18.79 4.71
N GLY A 97 -4.46 -18.20 4.70
CA GLY A 97 -5.35 -18.20 3.55
C GLY A 97 -4.92 -17.25 2.45
N HIS A 98 -5.49 -17.40 1.25
CA HIS A 98 -5.24 -16.49 0.13
C HIS A 98 -5.72 -15.05 0.45
N ALA A 99 -6.79 -14.88 1.25
CA ALA A 99 -7.24 -13.58 1.71
C ALA A 99 -6.22 -12.87 2.61
N ASP A 100 -5.52 -13.62 3.48
CA ASP A 100 -4.44 -13.07 4.30
C ASP A 100 -3.26 -12.63 3.43
N LEU A 101 -2.91 -13.42 2.40
CA LEU A 101 -1.88 -13.06 1.43
C LEU A 101 -2.21 -11.77 0.68
N ILE A 102 -3.47 -11.59 0.24
CA ILE A 102 -3.92 -10.36 -0.42
C ILE A 102 -3.80 -9.18 0.53
N THR A 103 -4.24 -9.35 1.78
CA THR A 103 -4.21 -8.29 2.79
C THR A 103 -2.77 -7.87 3.11
N ILE A 104 -1.84 -8.82 3.29
CA ILE A 104 -0.43 -8.49 3.52
C ILE A 104 0.22 -7.84 2.29
N GLY A 105 -0.16 -8.27 1.08
CA GLY A 105 0.29 -7.66 -0.17
C GLY A 105 -0.14 -6.19 -0.29
N ALA A 106 -1.39 -5.88 0.06
CA ALA A 106 -1.92 -4.51 0.10
C ALA A 106 -1.20 -3.66 1.17
N ALA A 107 -0.99 -4.21 2.36
CA ALA A 107 -0.26 -3.53 3.43
C ALA A 107 1.18 -3.20 3.01
N LEU A 108 1.90 -4.13 2.36
CA LEU A 108 3.25 -3.91 1.86
C LEU A 108 3.33 -2.84 0.77
N GLU A 109 2.33 -2.75 -0.11
CA GLU A 109 2.29 -1.70 -1.14
C GLU A 109 1.99 -0.33 -0.52
N LEU A 110 1.05 -0.23 0.43
CA LEU A 110 0.79 1.03 1.14
C LEU A 110 1.99 1.49 1.97
N LEU A 111 2.67 0.57 2.66
CA LEU A 111 3.92 0.89 3.36
C LEU A 111 4.99 1.41 2.38
N HIS A 112 5.06 0.84 1.18
CA HIS A 112 5.97 1.33 0.15
C HIS A 112 5.59 2.72 -0.37
N VAL A 113 4.30 2.98 -0.57
CA VAL A 113 3.79 4.30 -0.98
C VAL A 113 4.17 5.36 0.06
N PHE A 114 3.97 5.07 1.35
CA PHE A 114 4.46 5.91 2.45
C PHE A 114 5.95 6.25 2.29
N ALA A 115 6.80 5.22 2.15
CA ALA A 115 8.24 5.41 2.04
C ALA A 115 8.62 6.25 0.82
N LEU A 116 7.96 6.04 -0.33
CA LEU A 116 8.22 6.82 -1.54
C LEU A 116 7.82 8.29 -1.41
N ILE A 117 6.68 8.58 -0.75
CA ILE A 117 6.21 9.95 -0.56
C ILE A 117 7.19 10.72 0.35
N HIS A 118 7.65 10.08 1.44
CA HIS A 118 8.61 10.70 2.36
C HIS A 118 9.99 10.86 1.73
N ASP A 119 10.46 9.88 0.95
CA ASP A 119 11.69 9.92 0.18
C ASP A 119 11.70 11.13 -0.78
N ASP A 120 10.59 11.34 -1.52
CA ASP A 120 10.45 12.49 -2.42
C ASP A 120 10.57 13.84 -1.69
N VAL A 121 10.03 13.95 -0.47
CA VAL A 121 10.18 15.16 0.36
C VAL A 121 11.62 15.31 0.84
N MET A 122 12.24 14.23 1.34
CA MET A 122 13.60 14.25 1.87
C MET A 122 14.64 14.58 0.81
N ASP A 123 14.46 14.08 -0.41
CA ASP A 123 15.37 14.28 -1.54
C ASP A 123 15.03 15.54 -2.36
N GLY A 124 13.89 16.20 -2.09
CA GLY A 124 13.41 17.32 -2.89
C GLY A 124 13.04 16.91 -4.31
N SER A 125 12.60 15.68 -4.52
CA SER A 125 12.30 15.12 -5.85
C SER A 125 10.99 15.68 -6.41
N GLU A 126 11.07 16.55 -7.42
CA GLU A 126 9.88 17.18 -8.03
C GLU A 126 9.00 16.19 -8.83
N THR A 127 9.58 15.08 -9.28
CA THR A 127 8.88 14.10 -10.11
C THR A 127 9.18 12.67 -9.69
N ARG A 128 8.16 11.81 -9.83
CA ARG A 128 8.29 10.36 -9.65
C ARG A 128 7.57 9.62 -10.78
N ARG A 129 8.25 8.70 -11.44
CA ARG A 129 7.72 7.89 -12.56
C ARG A 129 7.12 8.73 -13.69
N GLY A 130 7.66 9.93 -13.95
CA GLY A 130 7.17 10.84 -14.99
C GLY A 130 5.97 11.71 -14.60
N HIS A 131 5.50 11.62 -13.36
CA HIS A 131 4.45 12.46 -12.78
C HIS A 131 5.03 13.38 -11.71
N ALA A 132 4.35 14.48 -11.40
CA ALA A 132 4.72 15.31 -10.25
C ALA A 132 4.65 14.51 -8.96
N SER A 133 5.62 14.71 -8.07
CA SER A 133 5.59 14.13 -6.73
C SER A 133 4.42 14.70 -5.90
N VAL A 134 4.07 14.06 -4.79
CA VAL A 134 2.94 14.51 -3.95
C VAL A 134 3.15 15.93 -3.45
N HIS A 135 4.35 16.27 -2.96
CA HIS A 135 4.63 17.62 -2.47
C HIS A 135 4.61 18.67 -3.60
N ALA A 136 5.10 18.33 -4.80
CA ALA A 136 5.06 19.21 -5.95
C ALA A 136 3.61 19.47 -6.41
N SER A 137 2.78 18.43 -6.46
CA SER A 137 1.36 18.52 -6.80
C SER A 137 0.57 19.35 -5.79
N ALA A 138 0.81 19.14 -4.49
CA ALA A 138 0.17 19.90 -3.42
C ALA A 138 0.58 21.38 -3.44
N ARG A 139 1.88 21.67 -3.69
CA ARG A 139 2.37 23.03 -3.87
C ARG A 139 1.67 23.74 -5.03
N GLU A 140 1.57 23.08 -6.18
CA GLU A 140 0.89 23.64 -7.34
C GLU A 140 -0.60 23.90 -7.06
N GLN A 141 -1.27 22.98 -6.37
CA GLN A 141 -2.66 23.17 -5.95
C GLN A 141 -2.82 24.37 -5.04
N HIS A 142 -1.92 24.56 -4.06
CA HIS A 142 -1.91 25.72 -3.17
C HIS A 142 -1.80 27.04 -3.92
N LEU A 143 -0.90 27.10 -4.91
CA LEU A 143 -0.72 28.29 -5.77
C LEU A 143 -1.98 28.57 -6.60
N ARG A 144 -2.59 27.56 -7.19
CA ARG A 144 -3.82 27.71 -8.00
C ARG A 144 -5.01 28.21 -7.18
N LEU A 145 -5.09 27.81 -5.92
CA LEU A 145 -6.16 28.19 -5.00
C LEU A 145 -5.86 29.51 -4.25
N HIS A 146 -4.77 30.20 -4.61
CA HIS A 146 -4.33 31.44 -3.92
C HIS A 146 -4.18 31.24 -2.41
N GLY A 147 -3.66 30.07 -1.99
CA GLY A 147 -3.47 29.73 -0.57
C GLY A 147 -2.55 30.72 0.14
N ILE A 148 -2.74 30.87 1.44
CA ILE A 148 -1.94 31.78 2.28
C ILE A 148 -0.74 31.03 2.83
N GLY A 149 0.44 31.69 2.83
CA GLY A 149 1.69 31.15 3.39
C GLY A 149 2.66 30.68 2.32
N ASP A 150 3.68 29.93 2.75
CA ASP A 150 4.72 29.41 1.87
C ASP A 150 4.22 28.15 1.12
N PRO A 151 4.11 28.20 -0.22
CA PRO A 151 3.62 27.07 -1.02
C PRO A 151 4.51 25.83 -0.92
N GLN A 152 5.83 26.00 -0.81
CA GLN A 152 6.78 24.89 -0.69
C GLN A 152 6.54 24.13 0.61
N ARG A 153 6.51 24.86 1.74
CA ARG A 153 6.24 24.28 3.04
C ARG A 153 4.89 23.61 3.14
N TYR A 154 3.89 24.20 2.48
CA TYR A 154 2.57 23.61 2.37
C TYR A 154 2.62 22.26 1.64
N GLY A 155 3.26 22.20 0.47
CA GLY A 155 3.43 20.97 -0.31
C GLY A 155 4.09 19.85 0.49
N GLU A 156 5.19 20.17 1.16
CA GLU A 156 5.93 19.23 2.02
C GLU A 156 5.05 18.70 3.16
N ASN A 157 4.33 19.59 3.88
CA ASN A 157 3.45 19.18 4.98
C ASN A 157 2.32 18.25 4.50
N ILE A 158 1.70 18.54 3.36
CA ILE A 158 0.65 17.70 2.77
C ILE A 158 1.19 16.33 2.38
N ALA A 159 2.39 16.29 1.80
CA ALA A 159 3.03 15.03 1.44
C ALA A 159 3.34 14.17 2.67
N ILE A 160 3.85 14.77 3.74
CA ILE A 160 4.07 14.07 5.01
C ILE A 160 2.76 13.46 5.52
N LEU A 161 1.67 14.26 5.57
CA LEU A 161 0.36 13.76 6.01
C LEU A 161 -0.20 12.64 5.11
N ALA A 162 -0.03 12.75 3.79
CA ALA A 162 -0.45 11.70 2.86
C ALA A 162 0.36 10.40 3.06
N GLY A 163 1.65 10.53 3.31
CA GLY A 163 2.51 9.41 3.68
C GLY A 163 2.08 8.75 4.98
N ASP A 164 1.88 9.54 6.04
CA ASP A 164 1.43 9.04 7.35
C ASP A 164 0.07 8.33 7.26
N LEU A 165 -0.84 8.86 6.45
CA LEU A 165 -2.12 8.20 6.16
C LEU A 165 -1.92 6.84 5.52
N SER A 166 -1.07 6.74 4.50
CA SER A 166 -0.72 5.47 3.85
C SER A 166 -0.10 4.47 4.82
N HIS A 167 0.79 4.92 5.70
CA HIS A 167 1.39 4.09 6.74
C HIS A 167 0.34 3.59 7.75
N SER A 168 -0.56 4.46 8.19
CA SER A 168 -1.63 4.11 9.12
C SER A 168 -2.57 3.04 8.53
N GLU A 169 -2.97 3.20 7.27
CA GLU A 169 -3.81 2.21 6.56
C GLU A 169 -3.09 0.87 6.40
N SER A 170 -1.79 0.89 6.10
CA SER A 170 -0.97 -0.33 6.09
C SER A 170 -1.03 -1.05 7.45
N GLY A 171 -0.88 -0.31 8.55
CA GLY A 171 -1.00 -0.84 9.91
C GLY A 171 -2.40 -1.40 10.23
N LEU A 172 -3.46 -0.70 9.82
CA LEU A 172 -4.85 -1.14 9.99
C LEU A 172 -5.12 -2.45 9.25
N LEU A 173 -4.64 -2.61 8.02
CA LEU A 173 -4.74 -3.86 7.28
C LEU A 173 -4.06 -5.00 8.04
N VAL A 174 -2.86 -4.79 8.55
CA VAL A 174 -2.12 -5.80 9.31
C VAL A 174 -2.83 -6.17 10.61
N ALA A 175 -3.48 -5.22 11.26
CA ALA A 175 -4.23 -5.47 12.49
C ALA A 175 -5.40 -6.46 12.30
N THR A 176 -5.89 -6.65 11.06
CA THR A 176 -6.92 -7.63 10.73
C THR A 176 -6.39 -9.05 10.50
N LEU A 177 -5.07 -9.21 10.37
CA LEU A 177 -4.43 -10.48 10.04
C LEU A 177 -4.31 -11.40 11.27
N PRO A 178 -4.13 -12.71 11.08
CA PRO A 178 -3.78 -13.63 12.14
C PRO A 178 -2.54 -13.20 12.93
N ARG A 179 -2.55 -13.41 14.24
CA ARG A 179 -1.48 -12.99 15.15
C ARG A 179 -0.05 -13.34 14.70
N PRO A 180 0.25 -14.52 14.16
CA PRO A 180 1.59 -14.82 13.68
C PRO A 180 2.08 -13.87 12.58
N LEU A 181 1.20 -13.42 11.68
CA LEU A 181 1.55 -12.45 10.65
C LEU A 181 1.77 -11.05 11.23
N GLN A 182 0.98 -10.64 12.23
CA GLN A 182 1.20 -9.39 12.95
C GLN A 182 2.55 -9.38 13.69
N GLU A 183 2.97 -10.52 14.25
CA GLU A 183 4.27 -10.67 14.93
C GLU A 183 5.44 -10.54 13.94
N VAL A 184 5.34 -11.17 12.77
CA VAL A 184 6.33 -11.02 11.71
C VAL A 184 6.41 -9.57 11.24
N TRP A 185 5.26 -8.92 11.03
CA TRP A 185 5.23 -7.51 10.62
C TRP A 185 6.00 -6.60 11.58
N ARG A 186 5.79 -6.77 12.89
CA ARG A 186 6.52 -5.99 13.90
C ARG A 186 8.02 -6.19 13.93
N THR A 187 8.53 -7.24 13.31
CA THR A 187 9.97 -7.45 13.16
C THR A 187 10.55 -6.83 11.88
N LEU A 188 9.67 -6.45 10.93
CA LEU A 188 10.05 -5.82 9.67
C LEU A 188 9.97 -4.29 9.72
N CYS A 189 9.13 -3.75 10.60
CA CYS A 189 8.91 -2.32 10.85
C CYS A 189 9.31 -1.95 12.27
#